data_a8b08e95a93cf698747a04b7a6bf3aea
#
_entry.id   a8b08e95a93cf698747a04b7a6bf3aea
#
_cell.length_a   1.000
_cell.length_b   1.000
_cell.length_c   1.000
_cell.angle_alpha   90.00
_cell.angle_beta   90.00
_cell.angle_gamma   90.00
#
_symmetry.space_group_name_H-M   'P 1'
#
loop_
_entity.id
_entity.type
_entity.pdbx_description
1 polymer ?
#
loop_
_entity_poly.entity_id
_entity_poly.type
_entity_poly.pdbx_seq_one_letter_code
_entity_poly.pdbx_strand_id
1 'polypeptide(L)'
;MIAGLVLAGGRSTRFGSEKAIAPLGDRTLLEWAIEALRPHCGPLAVSARPRSGAAALAARLGLPVIEDALQAPDGPLSGIAAGLRWASSQESEHLAILPCDMPRAPSDLIPRLAAARGEAFAAFAVAPDGPHPLCALWSIDLLASLEAALANGHPAVQAFLADIGAVEVMFEDEAAFANLNRPAES
;
A
#
# COMPACT_ATOMS: atom_id res chain seq x y z
N MET A 1 -6.11 -11.96 -11.59
CA MET A 1 -5.59 -12.21 -10.22
C MET A 1 -5.13 -10.90 -9.60
N ILE A 2 -5.27 -10.74 -8.26
CA ILE A 2 -4.82 -9.54 -7.52
C ILE A 2 -3.58 -9.91 -6.71
N ALA A 3 -2.49 -9.16 -6.87
CA ALA A 3 -1.34 -9.19 -5.97
C ALA A 3 -1.53 -8.16 -4.85
N GLY A 4 -0.96 -8.40 -3.68
CA GLY A 4 -1.03 -7.47 -2.55
C GLY A 4 0.35 -6.95 -2.15
N LEU A 5 0.44 -5.64 -1.89
CA LEU A 5 1.65 -4.96 -1.43
C LEU A 5 1.37 -4.18 -0.16
N VAL A 6 2.05 -4.52 0.92
CA VAL A 6 2.05 -3.69 2.12
C VAL A 6 3.17 -2.67 2.00
N LEU A 7 2.82 -1.38 2.10
CA LEU A 7 3.78 -0.28 2.12
C LEU A 7 4.31 -0.09 3.55
N ALA A 8 5.51 -0.56 3.81
CA ALA A 8 6.21 -0.44 5.09
C ALA A 8 7.42 0.51 5.02
N GLY A 9 7.64 1.13 3.85
CA GLY A 9 8.63 2.17 3.62
C GLY A 9 8.09 3.54 4.04
N GLY A 10 8.86 4.29 4.81
CA GLY A 10 8.54 5.66 5.20
C GLY A 10 9.64 6.20 6.11
N ARG A 11 9.98 7.51 5.98
CA ARG A 11 10.89 8.17 6.93
C ARG A 11 10.16 8.48 8.24
N SER A 12 9.66 7.46 8.95
CA SER A 12 9.04 7.66 10.25
C SER A 12 10.10 7.87 11.33
N THR A 13 10.82 8.99 11.25
CA THR A 13 11.81 9.41 12.26
C THR A 13 11.18 9.86 13.58
N ARG A 14 9.86 10.06 13.59
CA ARG A 14 9.12 10.54 14.79
C ARG A 14 8.85 9.46 15.84
N PHE A 15 9.03 8.18 15.51
CA PHE A 15 8.69 7.05 16.38
C PHE A 15 9.87 6.56 17.21
N GLY A 16 11.11 7.03 16.96
CA GLY A 16 12.32 6.49 17.60
C GLY A 16 12.61 5.01 17.28
N SER A 17 11.64 4.31 16.68
CA SER A 17 11.69 2.93 16.18
C SER A 17 10.93 2.82 14.87
N GLU A 18 11.18 1.75 14.12
CA GLU A 18 10.51 1.51 12.87
C GLU A 18 9.02 1.17 13.09
N LYS A 19 8.12 2.03 12.63
CA LYS A 19 6.66 1.94 12.86
C LYS A 19 6.08 0.58 12.45
N ALA A 20 6.53 0.02 11.33
CA ALA A 20 6.01 -1.22 10.78
C ALA A 20 6.12 -2.42 11.74
N ILE A 21 7.17 -2.45 12.59
CA ILE A 21 7.39 -3.53 13.57
C ILE A 21 6.87 -3.18 14.97
N ALA A 22 6.20 -2.03 15.13
CA ALA A 22 5.59 -1.67 16.40
C ALA A 22 4.48 -2.67 16.77
N PRO A 23 4.44 -3.15 18.03
CA PRO A 23 3.44 -4.10 18.48
C PRO A 23 2.07 -3.42 18.60
N LEU A 24 1.02 -4.17 18.22
CA LEU A 24 -0.37 -3.83 18.45
C LEU A 24 -1.11 -5.11 18.87
N GLY A 25 -1.34 -5.30 20.17
CA GLY A 25 -1.84 -6.54 20.70
C GLY A 25 -0.84 -7.68 20.53
N ASP A 26 -1.25 -8.77 19.91
CA ASP A 26 -0.46 -9.97 19.67
C ASP A 26 0.36 -9.95 18.37
N ARG A 27 0.27 -8.89 17.58
CA ARG A 27 0.91 -8.74 16.26
C ARG A 27 1.57 -7.38 16.10
N THR A 28 2.43 -7.26 15.09
CA THR A 28 2.96 -5.97 14.65
C THR A 28 1.99 -5.30 13.66
N LEU A 29 2.16 -3.99 13.43
CA LEU A 29 1.36 -3.26 12.44
C LEU A 29 1.49 -3.88 11.04
N LEU A 30 2.71 -4.31 10.67
CA LEU A 30 2.96 -4.99 9.40
C LEU A 30 2.17 -6.30 9.28
N GLU A 31 2.15 -7.11 10.33
CA GLU A 31 1.39 -8.38 10.33
C GLU A 31 -0.11 -8.12 10.20
N TRP A 32 -0.66 -7.11 10.86
CA TRP A 32 -2.07 -6.74 10.69
C TRP A 32 -2.40 -6.34 9.24
N ALA A 33 -1.55 -5.54 8.59
CA ALA A 33 -1.76 -5.14 7.20
C ALA A 33 -1.64 -6.33 6.23
N ILE A 34 -0.71 -7.26 6.48
CA ILE A 34 -0.58 -8.50 5.71
C ILE A 34 -1.86 -9.34 5.81
N GLU A 35 -2.37 -9.54 7.04
CA GLU A 35 -3.59 -10.31 7.27
C GLU A 35 -4.83 -9.67 6.64
N ALA A 36 -4.89 -8.34 6.57
CA ALA A 36 -5.99 -7.64 5.89
C ALA A 36 -6.00 -7.90 4.37
N LEU A 37 -4.84 -8.05 3.74
CA LEU A 37 -4.73 -8.35 2.30
C LEU A 37 -4.86 -9.83 1.97
N ARG A 38 -4.44 -10.73 2.87
CA ARG A 38 -4.33 -12.17 2.63
C ARG A 38 -5.59 -12.84 2.08
N PRO A 39 -6.83 -12.53 2.53
CA PRO A 39 -8.03 -13.18 2.01
C PRO A 39 -8.37 -12.81 0.56
N HIS A 40 -7.80 -11.71 0.05
CA HIS A 40 -8.20 -11.11 -1.22
C HIS A 40 -7.10 -11.13 -2.29
N CYS A 41 -5.86 -11.40 -1.88
CA CYS A 41 -4.69 -11.35 -2.75
C CYS A 41 -4.02 -12.73 -2.81
N GLY A 42 -3.61 -13.14 -4.03
CA GLY A 42 -2.82 -14.37 -4.21
C GLY A 42 -1.37 -14.13 -3.78
N PRO A 43 -0.48 -13.57 -4.61
CA PRO A 43 0.86 -13.19 -4.19
C PRO A 43 0.82 -11.99 -3.24
N LEU A 44 1.63 -12.04 -2.18
CA LEU A 44 1.81 -10.94 -1.23
C LEU A 44 3.28 -10.53 -1.16
N ALA A 45 3.54 -9.23 -1.04
CA ALA A 45 4.88 -8.68 -0.85
C ALA A 45 4.86 -7.50 0.12
N VAL A 46 6.03 -7.10 0.58
CA VAL A 46 6.22 -5.94 1.45
C VAL A 46 7.20 -4.98 0.78
N SER A 47 6.79 -3.73 0.58
CA SER A 47 7.70 -2.65 0.19
C SER A 47 8.39 -2.13 1.44
N ALA A 48 9.69 -2.31 1.53
CA ALA A 48 10.47 -1.91 2.68
C ALA A 48 11.91 -1.56 2.27
N ARG A 49 12.59 -0.77 3.13
CA ARG A 49 14.01 -0.48 2.92
C ARG A 49 14.85 -1.73 3.20
N PRO A 50 15.94 -1.92 2.45
CA PRO A 50 16.92 -2.97 2.73
C PRO A 50 17.40 -2.92 4.19
N ARG A 51 17.53 -4.08 4.81
CA ARG A 51 18.02 -4.23 6.21
C ARG A 51 17.16 -3.55 7.27
N SER A 52 15.93 -3.16 6.95
CA SER A 52 14.96 -2.65 7.93
C SER A 52 14.35 -3.78 8.76
N GLY A 53 13.74 -3.44 9.90
CA GLY A 53 12.98 -4.40 10.70
C GLY A 53 11.79 -4.97 9.94
N ALA A 54 11.12 -4.15 9.11
CA ALA A 54 10.06 -4.61 8.22
C ALA A 54 10.55 -5.64 7.20
N ALA A 55 11.73 -5.40 6.58
CA ALA A 55 12.32 -6.36 5.66
C ALA A 55 12.69 -7.68 6.36
N ALA A 56 13.27 -7.60 7.56
CA ALA A 56 13.60 -8.78 8.36
C ALA A 56 12.35 -9.57 8.76
N LEU A 57 11.27 -8.88 9.14
CA LEU A 57 9.99 -9.51 9.48
C LEU A 57 9.34 -10.15 8.24
N ALA A 58 9.29 -9.45 7.11
CA ALA A 58 8.76 -9.99 5.85
C ALA A 58 9.50 -11.29 5.45
N ALA A 59 10.82 -11.30 5.52
CA ALA A 59 11.63 -12.49 5.24
C ALA A 59 11.30 -13.67 6.18
N ARG A 60 11.09 -13.40 7.48
CA ARG A 60 10.65 -14.43 8.45
C ARG A 60 9.27 -14.99 8.15
N LEU A 61 8.39 -14.17 7.57
CA LEU A 61 7.04 -14.58 7.14
C LEU A 61 7.03 -15.23 5.75
N GLY A 62 8.19 -15.38 5.10
CA GLY A 62 8.32 -15.99 3.77
C GLY A 62 7.79 -15.07 2.65
N LEU A 63 7.71 -13.77 2.89
CA LEU A 63 7.23 -12.79 1.91
C LEU A 63 8.40 -12.08 1.21
N PRO A 64 8.33 -11.87 -0.11
CA PRO A 64 9.32 -11.08 -0.83
C PRO A 64 9.30 -9.61 -0.36
N VAL A 65 10.50 -9.04 -0.30
CA VAL A 65 10.70 -7.61 -0.04
C VAL A 65 10.92 -6.90 -1.36
N ILE A 66 10.07 -5.93 -1.65
CA ILE A 66 10.18 -5.08 -2.83
C ILE A 66 10.88 -3.80 -2.40
N GLU A 67 12.05 -3.57 -2.97
CA GLU A 67 12.84 -2.38 -2.69
C GLU A 67 12.51 -1.29 -3.73
N ASP A 68 12.43 -0.05 -3.27
CA ASP A 68 12.38 1.09 -4.17
C ASP A 68 13.68 1.17 -4.97
N ALA A 69 13.62 1.59 -6.23
CA ALA A 69 14.83 1.77 -7.02
C ALA A 69 15.79 2.75 -6.32
N LEU A 70 17.08 2.39 -6.23
CA LEU A 70 18.12 3.16 -5.50
C LEU A 70 18.23 4.63 -5.90
N GLN A 71 17.72 5.01 -7.06
CA GLN A 71 17.73 6.38 -7.61
C GLN A 71 16.32 6.97 -7.71
N ALA A 72 15.29 6.27 -7.22
CA ALA A 72 13.93 6.80 -7.27
C ALA A 72 13.77 7.97 -6.30
N PRO A 73 13.01 9.01 -6.68
CA PRO A 73 12.65 10.07 -5.77
C PRO A 73 11.96 9.51 -4.52
N ASP A 74 12.22 10.12 -3.36
CA ASP A 74 11.54 9.74 -2.12
C ASP A 74 10.01 9.90 -2.27
N GLY A 75 9.28 8.83 -2.03
CA GLY A 75 7.82 8.91 -2.03
C GLY A 75 7.13 7.57 -2.31
N PRO A 76 5.82 7.46 -2.01
CA PRO A 76 5.09 6.20 -2.15
C PRO A 76 4.97 5.71 -3.60
N LEU A 77 4.95 6.61 -4.60
CA LEU A 77 4.81 6.23 -6.00
C LEU A 77 5.94 5.35 -6.51
N SER A 78 7.17 5.55 -6.01
CA SER A 78 8.32 4.70 -6.37
C SER A 78 8.11 3.27 -5.89
N GLY A 79 7.66 3.09 -4.64
CA GLY A 79 7.29 1.79 -4.09
C GLY A 79 6.12 1.14 -4.84
N ILE A 80 5.12 1.94 -5.25
CA ILE A 80 3.99 1.47 -6.06
C ILE A 80 4.47 1.00 -7.43
N ALA A 81 5.35 1.74 -8.11
CA ALA A 81 5.91 1.33 -9.40
C ALA A 81 6.72 0.03 -9.31
N ALA A 82 7.54 -0.10 -8.25
CA ALA A 82 8.25 -1.35 -7.98
C ALA A 82 7.28 -2.52 -7.72
N GLY A 83 6.20 -2.26 -6.97
CA GLY A 83 5.13 -3.21 -6.71
C GLY A 83 4.39 -3.64 -7.98
N LEU A 84 4.08 -2.71 -8.89
CA LEU A 84 3.43 -3.03 -10.17
C LEU A 84 4.33 -3.90 -11.07
N ARG A 85 5.65 -3.61 -11.14
CA ARG A 85 6.60 -4.48 -11.85
C ARG A 85 6.61 -5.89 -11.28
N TRP A 86 6.66 -6.00 -9.94
CA TRP A 86 6.62 -7.28 -9.27
C TRP A 86 5.29 -8.00 -9.52
N ALA A 87 4.14 -7.34 -9.38
CA ALA A 87 2.82 -7.93 -9.62
C ALA A 87 2.69 -8.46 -11.06
N SER A 88 3.21 -7.71 -12.05
CA SER A 88 3.29 -8.15 -13.44
C SER A 88 4.12 -9.43 -13.58
N SER A 89 5.25 -9.56 -12.87
CA SER A 89 6.08 -10.77 -12.88
C SER A 89 5.40 -11.97 -12.21
N GLN A 90 4.35 -11.75 -11.43
CA GLN A 90 3.49 -12.76 -10.80
C GLN A 90 2.24 -13.07 -11.63
N GLU A 91 2.18 -12.62 -12.88
CA GLU A 91 1.02 -12.77 -13.78
C GLU A 91 -0.29 -12.22 -13.17
N SER A 92 -0.18 -11.22 -12.29
CA SER A 92 -1.34 -10.55 -11.71
C SER A 92 -1.79 -9.40 -12.62
N GLU A 93 -3.09 -9.15 -12.66
CA GLU A 93 -3.70 -8.07 -13.45
C GLU A 93 -3.81 -6.78 -12.64
N HIS A 94 -3.81 -6.92 -11.31
CA HIS A 94 -4.00 -5.81 -10.39
C HIS A 94 -3.06 -5.91 -9.19
N LEU A 95 -2.73 -4.75 -8.63
CA LEU A 95 -2.00 -4.58 -7.38
C LEU A 95 -2.90 -3.88 -6.35
N ALA A 96 -3.21 -4.57 -5.26
CA ALA A 96 -3.79 -3.96 -4.07
C ALA A 96 -2.68 -3.41 -3.18
N ILE A 97 -2.79 -2.16 -2.75
CA ILE A 97 -1.84 -1.55 -1.83
C ILE A 97 -2.51 -1.17 -0.52
N LEU A 98 -1.78 -1.33 0.58
CA LEU A 98 -2.20 -0.96 1.93
C LEU A 98 -0.98 -0.47 2.73
N PRO A 99 -1.02 0.70 3.38
CA PRO A 99 0.04 1.12 4.29
C PRO A 99 0.00 0.29 5.59
N CYS A 100 1.16 -0.03 6.14
CA CYS A 100 1.27 -0.85 7.35
C CYS A 100 0.70 -0.17 8.61
N ASP A 101 0.44 1.13 8.58
CA ASP A 101 -0.06 1.90 9.70
C ASP A 101 -1.60 2.02 9.77
N MET A 102 -2.29 1.25 8.95
CA MET A 102 -3.76 1.11 8.93
C MET A 102 -4.19 -0.31 9.34
N PRO A 103 -3.96 -0.73 10.59
CA PRO A 103 -4.21 -2.10 11.02
C PRO A 103 -5.68 -2.46 11.16
N ARG A 104 -6.58 -1.47 11.05
CA ARG A 104 -8.03 -1.65 11.11
C ARG A 104 -8.70 -1.50 9.74
N ALA A 105 -7.93 -1.58 8.64
CA ALA A 105 -8.48 -1.49 7.30
C ALA A 105 -9.71 -2.42 7.14
N PRO A 106 -10.81 -1.93 6.51
CA PRO A 106 -12.04 -2.71 6.40
C PRO A 106 -11.79 -4.05 5.70
N SER A 107 -12.38 -5.12 6.21
CA SER A 107 -12.22 -6.46 5.61
C SER A 107 -12.79 -6.56 4.19
N ASP A 108 -13.69 -5.67 3.81
CA ASP A 108 -14.29 -5.55 2.48
C ASP A 108 -13.59 -4.49 1.59
N LEU A 109 -12.46 -3.92 2.04
CA LEU A 109 -11.74 -2.89 1.30
C LEU A 109 -11.45 -3.33 -0.15
N ILE A 110 -10.72 -4.41 -0.33
CA ILE A 110 -10.31 -4.86 -1.66
C ILE A 110 -11.50 -5.31 -2.52
N PRO A 111 -12.48 -6.09 -2.03
CA PRO A 111 -13.69 -6.41 -2.78
C PRO A 111 -14.47 -5.17 -3.25
N ARG A 112 -14.62 -4.15 -2.40
CA ARG A 112 -15.34 -2.92 -2.78
C ARG A 112 -14.57 -2.10 -3.81
N LEU A 113 -13.25 -1.95 -3.65
CA LEU A 113 -12.41 -1.30 -4.66
C LEU A 113 -12.50 -2.02 -6.01
N ALA A 114 -12.42 -3.37 -6.01
CA ALA A 114 -12.50 -4.16 -7.22
C ALA A 114 -13.87 -4.04 -7.91
N ALA A 115 -14.96 -4.06 -7.15
CA ALA A 115 -16.31 -3.92 -7.68
C ALA A 115 -16.57 -2.51 -8.25
N ALA A 116 -16.10 -1.48 -7.56
CA ALA A 116 -16.34 -0.09 -7.96
C ALA A 116 -15.44 0.38 -9.12
N ARG A 117 -14.23 -0.19 -9.26
CA ARG A 117 -13.28 0.19 -10.29
C ARG A 117 -13.84 0.09 -11.72
N GLY A 118 -14.62 -0.95 -12.02
CA GLY A 118 -15.14 -1.18 -13.37
C GLY A 118 -14.00 -1.23 -14.40
N GLU A 119 -14.09 -0.40 -15.44
CA GLU A 119 -13.07 -0.25 -16.49
C GLU A 119 -11.96 0.77 -16.15
N ALA A 120 -12.05 1.47 -15.01
CA ALA A 120 -11.03 2.43 -14.62
C ALA A 120 -9.71 1.72 -14.27
N PHE A 121 -8.58 2.41 -14.44
CA PHE A 121 -7.26 1.85 -14.16
C PHE A 121 -6.93 1.75 -12.66
N ALA A 122 -7.60 2.54 -11.82
CA ALA A 122 -7.42 2.46 -10.37
C ALA A 122 -8.70 2.83 -9.62
N ALA A 123 -8.81 2.36 -8.37
CA ALA A 123 -9.78 2.81 -7.39
C ALA A 123 -9.10 2.97 -6.02
N PHE A 124 -9.53 3.94 -5.22
CA PHE A 124 -9.00 4.18 -3.90
C PHE A 124 -10.08 4.55 -2.89
N ALA A 125 -9.78 4.32 -1.61
CA ALA A 125 -10.72 4.58 -0.53
C ALA A 125 -10.82 6.07 -0.20
N VAL A 126 -12.05 6.52 0.10
CA VAL A 126 -12.36 7.82 0.70
C VAL A 126 -13.20 7.58 1.94
N ALA A 127 -12.88 8.25 3.05
CA ALA A 127 -13.62 8.18 4.30
C ALA A 127 -14.02 9.61 4.75
N PRO A 128 -14.79 9.79 5.82
CA PRO A 128 -15.22 11.14 6.27
C PRO A 128 -14.07 12.09 6.59
N ASP A 129 -12.88 11.57 6.97
CA ASP A 129 -11.66 12.34 7.20
C ASP A 129 -10.91 12.72 5.90
N GLY A 130 -11.33 12.17 4.76
CA GLY A 130 -10.76 12.49 3.45
C GLY A 130 -10.31 11.28 2.63
N PRO A 131 -9.54 11.54 1.54
CA PRO A 131 -9.03 10.51 0.65
C PRO A 131 -7.87 9.72 1.27
N HIS A 132 -7.88 8.40 1.06
CA HIS A 132 -6.83 7.46 1.45
C HIS A 132 -6.17 6.84 0.21
N PRO A 133 -5.36 7.60 -0.54
CA PRO A 133 -4.84 7.19 -1.85
C PRO A 133 -3.87 6.01 -1.79
N LEU A 134 -3.39 5.62 -0.60
CA LEU A 134 -2.57 4.43 -0.38
C LEU A 134 -3.39 3.19 0.01
N CYS A 135 -4.72 3.32 0.19
CA CYS A 135 -5.66 2.21 0.30
C CYS A 135 -6.34 2.05 -1.06
N ALA A 136 -5.68 1.36 -2.00
CA ALA A 136 -6.07 1.42 -3.40
C ALA A 136 -5.83 0.10 -4.15
N LEU A 137 -6.55 -0.04 -5.27
CA LEU A 137 -6.38 -1.12 -6.24
C LEU A 137 -5.96 -0.50 -7.57
N TRP A 138 -4.85 -0.97 -8.14
CA TRP A 138 -4.22 -0.46 -9.35
C TRP A 138 -4.21 -1.53 -10.44
N SER A 139 -4.51 -1.18 -11.70
CA SER A 139 -4.19 -2.02 -12.85
C SER A 139 -2.68 -2.03 -13.10
N ILE A 140 -2.12 -3.18 -13.47
CA ILE A 140 -0.71 -3.27 -13.88
C ILE A 140 -0.42 -2.45 -15.14
N ASP A 141 -1.43 -2.17 -15.97
CA ASP A 141 -1.31 -1.35 -17.19
C ASP A 141 -0.89 0.10 -16.88
N LEU A 142 -1.04 0.53 -15.63
CA LEU A 142 -0.57 1.85 -15.18
C LEU A 142 0.95 1.97 -15.05
N LEU A 143 1.69 0.86 -15.10
CA LEU A 143 3.14 0.88 -14.85
C LEU A 143 3.87 1.89 -15.75
N ALA A 144 3.64 1.85 -17.06
CA ALA A 144 4.31 2.74 -18.00
C ALA A 144 3.96 4.23 -17.75
N SER A 145 2.70 4.52 -17.48
CA SER A 145 2.24 5.89 -17.17
C SER A 145 2.82 6.39 -15.85
N LEU A 146 2.90 5.53 -14.83
CA LEU A 146 3.49 5.87 -13.55
C LEU A 146 5.00 6.12 -13.65
N GLU A 147 5.72 5.30 -14.42
CA GLU A 147 7.16 5.49 -14.67
C GLU A 147 7.43 6.81 -15.41
N ALA A 148 6.58 7.15 -16.39
CA ALA A 148 6.67 8.43 -17.08
C ALA A 148 6.42 9.62 -16.14
N ALA A 149 5.44 9.53 -15.24
CA ALA A 149 5.17 10.56 -14.24
C ALA A 149 6.33 10.73 -13.25
N LEU A 150 6.93 9.63 -12.81
CA LEU A 150 8.10 9.65 -11.93
C LEU A 150 9.31 10.30 -12.61
N ALA A 151 9.52 10.07 -13.91
CA ALA A 151 10.59 10.68 -14.67
C ALA A 151 10.40 12.19 -14.88
N ASN A 152 9.14 12.67 -14.94
CA ASN A 152 8.78 14.05 -15.28
C ASN A 152 8.51 14.97 -14.08
N GLY A 153 8.66 14.52 -12.84
CA GLY A 153 8.46 15.43 -11.70
C GLY A 153 7.91 14.84 -10.43
N HIS A 154 7.69 13.53 -10.36
CA HIS A 154 7.29 12.82 -9.14
C HIS A 154 6.07 13.44 -8.41
N PRO A 155 4.86 13.36 -8.98
CA PRO A 155 3.66 13.95 -8.39
C PRO A 155 3.30 13.29 -7.04
N ALA A 156 2.43 13.95 -6.25
CA ALA A 156 1.78 13.30 -5.13
C ALA A 156 0.86 12.17 -5.62
N VAL A 157 0.69 11.11 -4.82
CA VAL A 157 -0.16 9.96 -5.20
C VAL A 157 -1.57 10.40 -5.57
N GLN A 158 -2.16 11.28 -4.77
CA GLN A 158 -3.51 11.80 -5.01
C GLN A 158 -3.61 12.59 -6.32
N ALA A 159 -2.60 13.38 -6.66
CA ALA A 159 -2.57 14.11 -7.93
C ALA A 159 -2.50 13.14 -9.11
N PHE A 160 -1.63 12.12 -9.04
CA PHE A 160 -1.55 11.10 -10.08
C PHE A 160 -2.88 10.33 -10.24
N LEU A 161 -3.52 9.93 -9.14
CA LEU A 161 -4.82 9.24 -9.19
C LEU A 161 -5.91 10.13 -9.81
N ALA A 162 -5.92 11.42 -9.52
CA ALA A 162 -6.84 12.37 -10.13
C ALA A 162 -6.59 12.53 -11.65
N ASP A 163 -5.33 12.63 -12.07
CA ASP A 163 -4.95 12.78 -13.48
C ASP A 163 -5.36 11.58 -14.33
N ILE A 164 -5.33 10.37 -13.78
CA ILE A 164 -5.77 9.15 -14.47
C ILE A 164 -7.26 8.86 -14.34
N GLY A 165 -8.03 9.70 -13.64
CA GLY A 165 -9.45 9.49 -13.42
C GLY A 165 -9.77 8.24 -12.56
N ALA A 166 -8.99 8.02 -11.50
CA ALA A 166 -9.23 6.92 -10.58
C ALA A 166 -10.57 7.04 -9.85
N VAL A 167 -11.22 5.93 -9.57
CA VAL A 167 -12.53 5.87 -8.90
C VAL A 167 -12.38 6.06 -7.39
N GLU A 168 -13.11 7.01 -6.84
CA GLU A 168 -13.26 7.21 -5.40
C GLU A 168 -14.33 6.26 -4.84
N VAL A 169 -13.97 5.48 -3.81
CA VAL A 169 -14.89 4.53 -3.16
C VAL A 169 -15.11 4.96 -1.73
N MET A 170 -16.34 5.39 -1.42
CA MET A 170 -16.71 5.90 -0.10
C MET A 170 -16.82 4.78 0.92
N PHE A 171 -16.22 4.98 2.10
CA PHE A 171 -16.34 4.16 3.29
C PHE A 171 -16.88 5.03 4.42
N GLU A 172 -17.82 4.49 5.21
CA GLU A 172 -18.50 5.26 6.26
C GLU A 172 -17.73 5.27 7.59
N ASP A 173 -16.88 4.26 7.82
CA ASP A 173 -16.11 4.11 9.07
C ASP A 173 -14.75 4.80 8.96
N GLU A 174 -14.68 6.04 9.44
CA GLU A 174 -13.44 6.81 9.57
C GLU A 174 -12.41 6.11 10.47
N ALA A 175 -12.85 5.43 11.52
CA ALA A 175 -11.94 4.78 12.46
C ALA A 175 -11.16 3.62 11.83
N ALA A 176 -11.72 3.01 10.77
CA ALA A 176 -11.05 1.96 10.00
C ALA A 176 -9.83 2.46 9.22
N PHE A 177 -9.79 3.76 8.89
CA PHE A 177 -8.69 4.41 8.17
C PHE A 177 -7.77 5.24 9.08
N ALA A 178 -8.02 5.22 10.39
CA ALA A 178 -7.20 5.97 11.33
C ALA A 178 -5.75 5.45 11.35
N ASN A 179 -4.82 6.34 11.01
CA ASN A 179 -3.39 6.09 11.11
C ASN A 179 -2.96 5.95 12.57
N LEU A 180 -2.41 4.82 12.96
CA LEU A 180 -1.77 4.70 14.26
C LEU A 180 -0.42 5.43 14.26
N ASN A 181 -0.43 6.72 14.63
CA ASN A 181 0.75 7.58 14.68
C ASN A 181 1.47 7.58 16.03
N ARG A 182 0.93 6.88 17.04
CA ARG A 182 1.55 6.71 18.37
C ARG A 182 1.37 5.26 18.83
N PRO A 183 2.32 4.68 19.58
CA PRO A 183 2.05 3.46 20.33
C PRO A 183 0.80 3.72 21.20
N ALA A 184 -0.13 2.76 21.26
CA ALA A 184 -1.18 2.82 22.24
C ALA A 184 -0.51 2.91 23.62
N GLU A 185 -0.74 4.00 24.34
CA GLU A 185 -0.37 4.07 25.75
C GLU A 185 -1.17 2.95 26.45
N SER A 186 -0.41 2.05 27.08
CA SER A 186 -0.91 0.87 27.82
C SER A 186 -1.73 1.31 29.02
#